data_c488f735160b25e2daa3bf4597a08b24
#
_entry.id   c488f735160b25e2daa3bf4597a08b24
#
_cell.length_a   1.000
_cell.length_b   1.000
_cell.length_c   1.000
_cell.angle_alpha   90.00
_cell.angle_beta   90.00
_cell.angle_gamma   90.00
#
_symmetry.space_group_name_H-M   'P 1'
#
loop_
_entity.id
_entity.type
_entity.pdbx_description
1 polymer ?
#
loop_
_entity_poly.entity_id
_entity_poly.type
_entity_poly.pdbx_seq_one_letter_code
_entity_poly.pdbx_strand_id
1 'polypeptide(L)'
;MIQFQAVEKRFRRQQVLAGVDLTIERGHRVALVGSNGAGKTTLIRCLLGEYLHDGRVLVDGLEPRQQRAAVLMRIGFVPQLPPPLKMPVRQLVRFAASLCGADPCRMSDVADRLGLDLEQFRNHAFVKLSGGQKQKLLIAIALGRDSDILVLDEPAANLDPEARQIFFSMLAEKQDSSAMLISSHRLDEVAALVNRVIELDQGQVVLDDRVADLVDLRSRLSCRLALGRLDDAFARAIAEWGFTGSNEGRSWVGEVAGPDRLRFLGLLSRYAALLTSVHWEEIEEKMHVVATA
;
A
#
# COMPACT_ATOMS: atom_id res chain seq x y z
N MET A 1 2.49 -17.21 6.47
CA MET A 1 2.79 -17.58 5.07
C MET A 1 1.49 -17.82 4.29
N ILE A 2 1.34 -17.21 3.11
CA ILE A 2 0.19 -17.41 2.23
C ILE A 2 0.64 -18.24 1.04
N GLN A 3 -0.16 -19.23 0.65
CA GLN A 3 0.13 -20.08 -0.52
C GLN A 3 -1.11 -20.18 -1.39
N PHE A 4 -0.94 -19.99 -2.67
CA PHE A 4 -1.88 -20.30 -3.72
C PHE A 4 -1.27 -21.42 -4.57
N GLN A 5 -2.00 -22.50 -4.80
CA GLN A 5 -1.54 -23.69 -5.53
C GLN A 5 -2.56 -24.00 -6.61
N ALA A 6 -2.20 -23.76 -7.86
CA ALA A 6 -3.03 -23.95 -9.05
C ALA A 6 -4.44 -23.38 -8.89
N VAL A 7 -4.55 -22.15 -8.34
CA VAL A 7 -5.86 -21.56 -8.02
C VAL A 7 -6.57 -21.10 -9.29
N GLU A 8 -7.73 -21.71 -9.54
CA GLU A 8 -8.61 -21.33 -10.65
C GLU A 8 -9.95 -20.82 -10.14
N LYS A 9 -10.50 -19.81 -10.85
CA LYS A 9 -11.83 -19.28 -10.56
C LYS A 9 -12.57 -18.92 -11.81
N ARG A 10 -13.77 -19.46 -11.93
CA ARG A 10 -14.72 -19.13 -12.99
C ARG A 10 -15.98 -18.51 -12.42
N PHE A 11 -16.50 -17.49 -13.10
CA PHE A 11 -17.85 -16.97 -12.89
C PHE A 11 -18.67 -17.24 -14.14
N ARG A 12 -19.63 -18.14 -14.02
CA ARG A 12 -20.42 -18.65 -15.15
C ARG A 12 -19.49 -19.19 -16.27
N ARG A 13 -19.34 -18.45 -17.39
CA ARG A 13 -18.50 -18.83 -18.54
C ARG A 13 -17.15 -18.13 -18.57
N GLN A 14 -16.93 -17.13 -17.71
CA GLN A 14 -15.68 -16.36 -17.71
C GLN A 14 -14.71 -16.94 -16.70
N GLN A 15 -13.53 -17.31 -17.15
CA GLN A 15 -12.40 -17.64 -16.29
C GLN A 15 -11.74 -16.33 -15.85
N VAL A 16 -11.55 -16.17 -14.53
CA VAL A 16 -11.00 -14.97 -13.92
C VAL A 16 -9.65 -15.24 -13.25
N LEU A 17 -9.45 -16.46 -12.75
CA LEU A 17 -8.14 -16.95 -12.32
C LEU A 17 -7.86 -18.26 -13.07
N ALA A 18 -6.65 -18.40 -13.60
CA ALA A 18 -6.28 -19.46 -14.53
C ALA A 18 -4.99 -20.17 -14.07
N GLY A 19 -5.06 -20.86 -12.91
CA GLY A 19 -3.95 -21.64 -12.38
C GLY A 19 -2.90 -20.74 -11.69
N VAL A 20 -3.31 -19.95 -10.71
CA VAL A 20 -2.39 -19.06 -9.97
C VAL A 20 -1.59 -19.88 -8.98
N ASP A 21 -0.26 -19.87 -9.14
CA ASP A 21 0.72 -20.39 -8.19
C ASP A 21 1.50 -19.21 -7.59
N LEU A 22 1.42 -19.06 -6.26
CA LEU A 22 2.05 -17.94 -5.57
C LEU A 22 2.30 -18.28 -4.11
N THR A 23 3.48 -17.93 -3.60
CA THR A 23 3.80 -18.02 -2.17
C THR A 23 4.23 -16.66 -1.64
N ILE A 24 3.60 -16.19 -0.56
CA ILE A 24 3.96 -14.96 0.15
C ILE A 24 4.43 -15.36 1.55
N GLU A 25 5.67 -15.09 1.86
CA GLU A 25 6.28 -15.41 3.14
C GLU A 25 6.16 -14.25 4.14
N ARG A 26 6.50 -14.50 5.40
CA ARG A 26 6.61 -13.44 6.40
C ARG A 26 7.69 -12.44 5.97
N GLY A 27 7.44 -11.15 6.19
CA GLY A 27 8.32 -10.07 5.75
C GLY A 27 8.18 -9.70 4.27
N HIS A 28 7.43 -10.48 3.46
CA HIS A 28 7.11 -10.03 2.11
C HIS A 28 6.07 -8.90 2.15
N ARG A 29 6.39 -7.81 1.50
CA ARG A 29 5.51 -6.69 1.23
C ARG A 29 5.24 -6.65 -0.26
N VAL A 30 4.10 -7.21 -0.65
CA VAL A 30 3.76 -7.49 -2.04
C VAL A 30 2.84 -6.42 -2.59
N ALA A 31 3.24 -5.79 -3.71
CA ALA A 31 2.31 -5.08 -4.58
C ALA A 31 1.69 -6.07 -5.57
N LEU A 32 0.38 -6.24 -5.51
CA LEU A 32 -0.39 -6.99 -6.49
C LEU A 32 -0.93 -6.01 -7.53
N VAL A 33 -0.27 -5.95 -8.69
CA VAL A 33 -0.61 -5.02 -9.77
C VAL A 33 -1.29 -5.72 -10.94
N GLY A 34 -1.83 -4.96 -11.86
CA GLY A 34 -2.51 -5.45 -13.06
C GLY A 34 -3.70 -4.58 -13.44
N SER A 35 -4.18 -4.73 -14.65
CA SER A 35 -5.32 -3.98 -15.18
C SER A 35 -6.62 -4.26 -14.41
N ASN A 36 -7.64 -3.43 -14.63
CA ASN A 36 -8.98 -3.73 -14.11
C ASN A 36 -9.51 -5.01 -14.76
N GLY A 37 -9.99 -5.93 -13.93
CA GLY A 37 -10.43 -7.25 -14.40
C GLY A 37 -9.33 -8.31 -14.46
N ALA A 38 -8.06 -8.00 -14.17
CA ALA A 38 -6.96 -8.98 -14.16
C ALA A 38 -7.12 -10.11 -13.13
N GLY A 39 -8.03 -9.95 -12.14
CA GLY A 39 -8.30 -10.98 -11.13
C GLY A 39 -7.84 -10.64 -9.71
N LYS A 40 -7.24 -9.47 -9.45
CA LYS A 40 -6.66 -9.06 -8.15
C LYS A 40 -7.65 -9.22 -6.99
N THR A 41 -8.79 -8.53 -7.03
CA THR A 41 -9.84 -8.65 -6.01
C THR A 41 -10.40 -10.07 -5.89
N THR A 42 -10.47 -10.81 -7.00
CA THR A 42 -10.92 -12.21 -6.98
C THR A 42 -9.93 -13.09 -6.24
N LEU A 43 -8.62 -12.91 -6.46
CA LEU A 43 -7.57 -13.63 -5.74
C LEU A 43 -7.62 -13.34 -4.24
N ILE A 44 -7.75 -12.05 -3.86
CA ILE A 44 -7.93 -11.61 -2.47
C ILE A 44 -9.17 -12.26 -1.84
N ARG A 45 -10.29 -12.32 -2.53
CA ARG A 45 -11.53 -12.95 -2.00
C ARG A 45 -11.43 -14.47 -1.88
N CYS A 46 -10.64 -15.14 -2.73
CA CYS A 46 -10.28 -16.54 -2.53
C CYS A 46 -9.44 -16.72 -1.27
N LEU A 47 -8.46 -15.84 -1.02
CA LEU A 47 -7.65 -15.82 0.20
C LEU A 47 -8.50 -15.65 1.46
N LEU A 48 -9.53 -14.81 1.43
CA LEU A 48 -10.45 -14.57 2.55
C LEU A 48 -11.52 -15.67 2.72
N GLY A 49 -11.50 -16.71 1.87
CA GLY A 49 -12.49 -17.79 1.87
C GLY A 49 -13.91 -17.35 1.47
N GLU A 50 -14.03 -16.24 0.73
CA GLU A 50 -15.33 -15.73 0.26
C GLU A 50 -15.78 -16.39 -1.03
N TYR A 51 -14.85 -16.82 -1.87
CA TYR A 51 -15.15 -17.46 -3.14
C TYR A 51 -14.74 -18.91 -3.17
N LEU A 52 -15.58 -19.74 -3.76
CA LEU A 52 -15.26 -21.10 -4.16
C LEU A 52 -14.27 -21.03 -5.33
N HIS A 53 -13.23 -21.82 -5.28
CA HIS A 53 -12.19 -21.94 -6.30
C HIS A 53 -11.72 -23.38 -6.41
N ASP A 54 -11.13 -23.74 -7.52
CA ASP A 54 -10.34 -24.94 -7.70
C ASP A 54 -8.89 -24.68 -7.26
N GLY A 55 -8.10 -25.73 -7.06
CA GLY A 55 -6.79 -25.62 -6.45
C GLY A 55 -6.86 -25.38 -4.93
N ARG A 56 -5.76 -24.92 -4.32
CA ARG A 56 -5.66 -24.75 -2.86
C ARG A 56 -5.19 -23.37 -2.49
N VAL A 57 -5.77 -22.81 -1.42
CA VAL A 57 -5.29 -21.61 -0.76
C VAL A 57 -5.01 -21.94 0.70
N LEU A 58 -3.82 -21.58 1.19
CA LEU A 58 -3.40 -21.85 2.56
C LEU A 58 -2.89 -20.54 3.20
N VAL A 59 -3.24 -20.34 4.47
CA VAL A 59 -2.70 -19.28 5.33
C VAL A 59 -2.13 -19.96 6.57
N ASP A 60 -0.80 -19.97 6.70
CA ASP A 60 -0.08 -20.74 7.73
C ASP A 60 -0.57 -22.21 7.85
N GLY A 61 -0.79 -22.86 6.71
CA GLY A 61 -1.28 -24.23 6.63
C GLY A 61 -2.79 -24.40 6.83
N LEU A 62 -3.54 -23.33 7.15
CA LEU A 62 -4.99 -23.36 7.32
C LEU A 62 -5.69 -23.06 6.00
N GLU A 63 -6.71 -23.84 5.65
CA GLU A 63 -7.54 -23.57 4.47
C GLU A 63 -8.64 -22.54 4.82
N PRO A 64 -8.65 -21.34 4.18
CA PRO A 64 -9.62 -20.28 4.52
C PRO A 64 -11.07 -20.69 4.41
N ARG A 65 -11.40 -21.64 3.53
CA ARG A 65 -12.76 -22.12 3.35
C ARG A 65 -13.24 -23.05 4.48
N GLN A 66 -12.33 -23.78 5.08
CA GLN A 66 -12.66 -24.75 6.14
C GLN A 66 -12.48 -24.13 7.53
N GLN A 67 -11.50 -23.24 7.69
CA GLN A 67 -11.07 -22.68 8.95
C GLN A 67 -11.11 -21.14 8.92
N ARG A 68 -12.18 -20.60 8.31
CA ARG A 68 -12.29 -19.17 8.01
C ARG A 68 -12.08 -18.26 9.21
N ALA A 69 -12.68 -18.57 10.35
CA ALA A 69 -12.54 -17.76 11.55
C ALA A 69 -11.07 -17.67 12.00
N ALA A 70 -10.35 -18.80 12.05
CA ALA A 70 -8.95 -18.86 12.44
C ALA A 70 -8.04 -18.09 11.47
N VAL A 71 -8.33 -18.14 10.17
CA VAL A 71 -7.60 -17.37 9.15
C VAL A 71 -7.87 -15.87 9.27
N LEU A 72 -9.14 -15.47 9.40
CA LEU A 72 -9.51 -14.05 9.48
C LEU A 72 -9.02 -13.37 10.77
N MET A 73 -8.80 -14.13 11.84
CA MET A 73 -8.17 -13.63 13.06
C MET A 73 -6.74 -13.12 12.81
N ARG A 74 -6.03 -13.67 11.83
CA ARG A 74 -4.65 -13.31 11.48
C ARG A 74 -4.54 -12.21 10.45
N ILE A 75 -5.66 -11.87 9.77
CA ILE A 75 -5.68 -10.96 8.63
C ILE A 75 -6.34 -9.64 9.01
N GLY A 76 -5.61 -8.52 8.90
CA GLY A 76 -6.18 -7.18 8.81
C GLY A 76 -6.58 -6.92 7.36
N PHE A 77 -7.87 -6.70 7.09
CA PHE A 77 -8.38 -6.53 5.74
C PHE A 77 -9.02 -5.16 5.52
N VAL A 78 -8.62 -4.49 4.44
CA VAL A 78 -9.26 -3.27 3.94
C VAL A 78 -9.84 -3.55 2.56
N PRO A 79 -11.17 -3.59 2.40
CA PRO A 79 -11.80 -3.85 1.12
C PRO A 79 -11.78 -2.61 0.22
N GLN A 80 -11.79 -2.82 -1.09
CA GLN A 80 -11.94 -1.76 -2.11
C GLN A 80 -13.26 -1.01 -1.96
N LEU A 81 -14.35 -1.74 -1.78
CA LEU A 81 -15.69 -1.16 -1.60
C LEU A 81 -16.16 -1.37 -0.16
N PRO A 82 -16.46 -0.30 0.56
CA PRO A 82 -16.99 -0.40 1.91
C PRO A 82 -18.31 -1.18 1.95
N PRO A 83 -18.48 -2.14 2.88
CA PRO A 83 -19.71 -2.91 3.00
C PRO A 83 -20.88 -2.00 3.46
N PRO A 84 -22.14 -2.28 3.07
CA PRO A 84 -23.30 -1.44 3.39
C PRO A 84 -23.83 -1.68 4.81
N LEU A 85 -22.98 -1.47 5.82
CA LEU A 85 -23.34 -1.71 7.23
C LEU A 85 -24.26 -0.62 7.77
N LYS A 86 -25.35 -1.02 8.42
CA LYS A 86 -26.27 -0.11 9.09
C LYS A 86 -25.94 0.11 10.57
N MET A 87 -24.94 -0.58 11.09
CA MET A 87 -24.47 -0.50 12.46
C MET A 87 -23.87 0.89 12.76
N PRO A 88 -24.13 1.49 13.92
CA PRO A 88 -23.46 2.71 14.39
C PRO A 88 -21.96 2.52 14.51
N VAL A 89 -21.18 3.59 14.21
CA VAL A 89 -19.71 3.56 14.24
C VAL A 89 -19.17 3.00 15.56
N ARG A 90 -19.68 3.49 16.70
CA ARG A 90 -19.26 2.99 18.02
C ARG A 90 -19.46 1.49 18.19
N GLN A 91 -20.60 0.96 17.72
CA GLN A 91 -20.87 -0.47 17.81
C GLN A 91 -19.98 -1.26 16.85
N LEU A 92 -19.72 -0.74 15.65
CA LEU A 92 -18.84 -1.38 14.66
C LEU A 92 -17.41 -1.51 15.21
N VAL A 93 -16.85 -0.46 15.79
CA VAL A 93 -15.50 -0.48 16.39
C VAL A 93 -15.42 -1.49 17.54
N ARG A 94 -16.38 -1.45 18.48
CA ARG A 94 -16.44 -2.41 19.59
C ARG A 94 -16.60 -3.86 19.11
N PHE A 95 -17.46 -4.07 18.13
CA PHE A 95 -17.68 -5.39 17.55
C PHE A 95 -16.41 -5.90 16.86
N ALA A 96 -15.77 -5.07 16.05
CA ALA A 96 -14.51 -5.44 15.40
C ALA A 96 -13.41 -5.75 16.41
N ALA A 97 -13.26 -4.93 17.44
CA ALA A 97 -12.29 -5.15 18.50
C ALA A 97 -12.57 -6.46 19.27
N SER A 98 -13.83 -6.72 19.65
CA SER A 98 -14.19 -7.96 20.36
C SER A 98 -13.94 -9.23 19.54
N LEU A 99 -14.17 -9.19 18.23
CA LEU A 99 -13.90 -10.33 17.34
C LEU A 99 -12.40 -10.66 17.26
N CYS A 100 -11.53 -9.66 17.41
CA CYS A 100 -10.09 -9.83 17.24
C CYS A 100 -9.32 -9.88 18.57
N GLY A 101 -10.01 -9.73 19.71
CA GLY A 101 -9.34 -9.58 21.00
C GLY A 101 -8.49 -8.32 21.10
N ALA A 102 -8.78 -7.29 20.28
CA ALA A 102 -8.04 -6.04 20.24
C ALA A 102 -8.66 -4.98 21.18
N ASP A 103 -7.85 -3.97 21.56
CA ASP A 103 -8.34 -2.80 22.27
C ASP A 103 -9.02 -1.83 21.29
N PRO A 104 -10.29 -1.43 21.51
CA PRO A 104 -10.96 -0.42 20.70
C PRO A 104 -10.21 0.91 20.63
N CYS A 105 -9.46 1.28 21.69
CA CYS A 105 -8.68 2.53 21.73
C CYS A 105 -7.63 2.57 20.63
N ARG A 106 -6.96 1.46 20.32
CA ARG A 106 -5.99 1.38 19.21
C ARG A 106 -6.62 1.71 17.84
N MET A 107 -7.86 1.30 17.63
CA MET A 107 -8.60 1.64 16.41
C MET A 107 -8.96 3.13 16.38
N SER A 108 -9.30 3.71 17.54
CA SER A 108 -9.54 5.15 17.64
C SER A 108 -8.29 5.97 17.37
N ASP A 109 -7.13 5.57 17.94
CA ASP A 109 -5.86 6.25 17.71
C ASP A 109 -5.48 6.26 16.23
N VAL A 110 -5.69 5.14 15.53
CA VAL A 110 -5.45 5.07 14.08
C VAL A 110 -6.42 5.97 13.30
N ALA A 111 -7.70 6.02 13.71
CA ALA A 111 -8.69 6.90 13.07
C ALA A 111 -8.34 8.37 13.26
N ASP A 112 -7.94 8.76 14.46
CA ASP A 112 -7.54 10.13 14.79
C ASP A 112 -6.31 10.57 13.99
N ARG A 113 -5.30 9.70 13.86
CA ARG A 113 -4.15 9.96 12.99
C ARG A 113 -4.56 10.20 11.53
N LEU A 114 -5.59 9.52 11.03
CA LEU A 114 -6.15 9.72 9.69
C LEU A 114 -7.08 10.93 9.58
N GLY A 115 -7.25 11.70 10.67
CA GLY A 115 -8.16 12.85 10.71
C GLY A 115 -9.63 12.46 10.75
N LEU A 116 -9.97 11.33 11.37
CA LEU A 116 -11.35 10.89 11.60
C LEU A 116 -11.65 10.81 13.11
N ASP A 117 -12.28 11.83 13.66
CA ASP A 117 -12.79 11.82 15.04
C ASP A 117 -13.99 10.88 15.18
N LEU A 118 -13.76 9.71 15.79
CA LEU A 118 -14.80 8.69 15.97
C LEU A 118 -15.89 9.12 16.98
N GLU A 119 -15.59 10.00 17.93
CA GLU A 119 -16.60 10.49 18.88
C GLU A 119 -17.64 11.37 18.19
N GLN A 120 -17.22 12.20 17.24
CA GLN A 120 -18.14 13.00 16.42
C GLN A 120 -19.16 12.13 15.67
N PHE A 121 -18.72 10.97 15.18
CA PHE A 121 -19.55 10.09 14.35
C PHE A 121 -20.10 8.87 15.10
N ARG A 122 -19.89 8.76 16.41
CA ARG A 122 -20.15 7.55 17.21
C ARG A 122 -21.55 6.94 17.05
N ASN A 123 -22.57 7.80 16.87
CA ASN A 123 -23.97 7.38 16.72
C ASN A 123 -24.43 7.32 15.25
N HIS A 124 -23.59 7.72 14.28
CA HIS A 124 -23.92 7.63 12.87
C HIS A 124 -23.82 6.19 12.39
N ALA A 125 -24.78 5.75 11.59
CA ALA A 125 -24.67 4.47 10.91
C ALA A 125 -23.50 4.52 9.91
N PHE A 126 -22.67 3.47 9.85
CA PHE A 126 -21.52 3.40 8.94
C PHE A 126 -21.89 3.73 7.49
N VAL A 127 -23.04 3.23 7.01
CA VAL A 127 -23.51 3.47 5.64
C VAL A 127 -23.71 4.97 5.33
N LYS A 128 -23.93 5.80 6.33
CA LYS A 128 -24.16 7.25 6.18
C LYS A 128 -22.87 8.08 6.17
N LEU A 129 -21.73 7.50 6.49
CA LEU A 129 -20.43 8.17 6.37
C LEU A 129 -20.11 8.46 4.91
N SER A 130 -19.28 9.48 4.64
CA SER A 130 -18.73 9.73 3.32
C SER A 130 -17.82 8.57 2.87
N GLY A 131 -17.46 8.49 1.59
CA GLY A 131 -16.56 7.48 1.08
C GLY A 131 -15.21 7.48 1.78
N GLY A 132 -14.59 8.66 1.94
CA GLY A 132 -13.33 8.82 2.65
C GLY A 132 -13.42 8.47 4.13
N GLN A 133 -14.48 8.89 4.83
CA GLN A 133 -14.71 8.53 6.24
C GLN A 133 -14.86 7.02 6.43
N LYS A 134 -15.61 6.35 5.54
CA LYS A 134 -15.72 4.88 5.54
C LYS A 134 -14.37 4.22 5.38
N GLN A 135 -13.57 4.70 4.43
CA GLN A 135 -12.26 4.16 4.15
C GLN A 135 -11.32 4.34 5.34
N LYS A 136 -11.26 5.56 5.91
CA LYS A 136 -10.47 5.85 7.13
C LYS A 136 -10.86 4.92 8.29
N LEU A 137 -12.15 4.69 8.51
CA LEU A 137 -12.61 3.78 9.57
C LEU A 137 -12.24 2.32 9.32
N LEU A 138 -12.36 1.84 8.06
CA LEU A 138 -11.95 0.47 7.72
C LEU A 138 -10.44 0.26 7.87
N ILE A 139 -9.65 1.26 7.50
CA ILE A 139 -8.19 1.27 7.74
C ILE A 139 -7.91 1.24 9.26
N ALA A 140 -8.62 2.07 10.04
CA ALA A 140 -8.45 2.11 11.48
C ALA A 140 -8.76 0.75 12.14
N ILE A 141 -9.80 0.06 11.70
CA ILE A 141 -10.14 -1.28 12.17
C ILE A 141 -9.04 -2.29 11.76
N ALA A 142 -8.53 -2.22 10.54
CA ALA A 142 -7.53 -3.17 10.04
C ALA A 142 -6.16 -2.97 10.70
N LEU A 143 -5.71 -1.71 10.88
CA LEU A 143 -4.39 -1.41 11.45
C LEU A 143 -4.37 -1.35 12.98
N GLY A 144 -5.51 -1.06 13.61
CA GLY A 144 -5.65 -1.00 15.07
C GLY A 144 -5.67 -2.37 15.76
N ARG A 145 -5.65 -3.46 14.99
CA ARG A 145 -5.55 -4.84 15.50
C ARG A 145 -4.15 -5.39 15.29
N ASP A 146 -3.74 -6.31 16.13
CA ASP A 146 -2.51 -7.08 15.92
C ASP A 146 -2.80 -8.18 14.90
N SER A 147 -2.29 -8.02 13.67
CA SER A 147 -2.46 -8.98 12.61
C SER A 147 -1.11 -9.32 11.98
N ASP A 148 -0.87 -10.63 11.78
CA ASP A 148 0.34 -11.13 11.12
C ASP A 148 0.38 -10.81 9.63
N ILE A 149 -0.80 -10.55 9.04
CA ILE A 149 -1.00 -10.35 7.61
C ILE A 149 -1.90 -9.13 7.39
N LEU A 150 -1.49 -8.23 6.51
CA LEU A 150 -2.31 -7.13 6.02
C LEU A 150 -2.69 -7.39 4.55
N VAL A 151 -3.97 -7.41 4.27
CA VAL A 151 -4.52 -7.54 2.92
C VAL A 151 -5.31 -6.27 2.60
N LEU A 152 -4.83 -5.51 1.62
CA LEU A 152 -5.33 -4.17 1.33
C LEU A 152 -5.74 -4.11 -0.15
N ASP A 153 -7.05 -4.04 -0.40
CA ASP A 153 -7.59 -4.02 -1.77
C ASP A 153 -7.90 -2.58 -2.19
N GLU A 154 -7.03 -1.97 -3.02
CA GLU A 154 -7.10 -0.56 -3.46
C GLU A 154 -7.32 0.43 -2.28
N PRO A 155 -6.53 0.35 -1.19
CA PRO A 155 -6.88 0.98 0.09
C PRO A 155 -6.87 2.51 0.06
N ALA A 156 -6.11 3.12 -0.86
CA ALA A 156 -5.92 4.57 -0.92
C ALA A 156 -6.89 5.29 -1.88
N ALA A 157 -7.75 4.57 -2.61
CA ALA A 157 -8.58 5.13 -3.69
C ALA A 157 -9.53 6.26 -3.25
N ASN A 158 -10.04 6.21 -2.00
CA ASN A 158 -10.99 7.18 -1.46
C ASN A 158 -10.38 8.12 -0.40
N LEU A 159 -9.06 8.11 -0.22
CA LEU A 159 -8.38 8.99 0.72
C LEU A 159 -8.02 10.33 0.07
N ASP A 160 -8.16 11.40 0.85
CA ASP A 160 -7.56 12.68 0.52
C ASP A 160 -6.01 12.59 0.56
N PRO A 161 -5.27 13.52 -0.09
CA PRO A 161 -3.82 13.43 -0.20
C PRO A 161 -3.10 13.35 1.15
N GLU A 162 -3.57 14.09 2.17
CA GLU A 162 -2.97 14.10 3.50
C GLU A 162 -3.18 12.75 4.21
N ALA A 163 -4.42 12.27 4.27
CA ALA A 163 -4.73 10.96 4.86
C ALA A 163 -4.00 9.81 4.14
N ARG A 164 -3.79 9.93 2.82
CA ARG A 164 -3.02 8.96 2.05
C ARG A 164 -1.55 8.91 2.49
N GLN A 165 -0.90 10.06 2.68
CA GLN A 165 0.48 10.12 3.17
C GLN A 165 0.61 9.52 4.57
N ILE A 166 -0.30 9.89 5.47
CA ILE A 166 -0.36 9.35 6.84
C ILE A 166 -0.55 7.82 6.80
N PHE A 167 -1.47 7.33 5.98
CA PHE A 167 -1.73 5.90 5.82
C PHE A 167 -0.47 5.15 5.37
N PHE A 168 0.24 5.64 4.36
CA PHE A 168 1.47 5.01 3.90
C PHE A 168 2.59 5.05 4.95
N SER A 169 2.71 6.14 5.72
CA SER A 169 3.62 6.21 6.86
C SER A 169 3.29 5.13 7.92
N MET A 170 2.00 4.94 8.24
CA MET A 170 1.57 3.89 9.17
C MET A 170 1.86 2.47 8.67
N LEU A 171 1.77 2.22 7.37
CA LEU A 171 2.17 0.95 6.77
C LEU A 171 3.68 0.73 6.88
N ALA A 172 4.47 1.79 6.68
CA ALA A 172 5.92 1.72 6.85
C ALA A 172 6.32 1.37 8.30
N GLU A 173 5.58 1.87 9.31
CA GLU A 173 5.80 1.50 10.71
C GLU A 173 5.57 -0.01 11.00
N LYS A 174 4.78 -0.69 10.17
CA LYS A 174 4.43 -2.11 10.32
C LYS A 174 5.22 -3.05 9.39
N GLN A 175 6.15 -2.53 8.60
CA GLN A 175 6.84 -3.30 7.55
C GLN A 175 7.60 -4.54 8.08
N ASP A 176 8.13 -4.48 9.30
CA ASP A 176 8.92 -5.57 9.88
C ASP A 176 8.07 -6.57 10.69
N SER A 177 6.81 -6.24 10.96
CA SER A 177 5.95 -7.03 11.85
C SER A 177 4.92 -7.89 11.11
N SER A 178 4.59 -7.56 9.86
CA SER A 178 3.50 -8.19 9.12
C SER A 178 3.89 -8.50 7.67
N ALA A 179 3.35 -9.59 7.12
CA ALA A 179 3.31 -9.76 5.68
C ALA A 179 2.23 -8.83 5.08
N MET A 180 2.50 -8.21 3.95
CA MET A 180 1.56 -7.29 3.30
C MET A 180 1.24 -7.72 1.88
N LEU A 181 -0.05 -7.70 1.52
CA LEU A 181 -0.54 -7.84 0.17
C LEU A 181 -1.40 -6.62 -0.17
N ILE A 182 -0.87 -5.74 -1.00
CA ILE A 182 -1.50 -4.47 -1.37
C ILE A 182 -1.87 -4.54 -2.84
N SER A 183 -3.16 -4.56 -3.18
CA SER A 183 -3.55 -4.38 -4.57
C SER A 183 -3.53 -2.90 -4.93
N SER A 184 -2.98 -2.59 -6.09
CA SER A 184 -3.02 -1.24 -6.66
C SER A 184 -2.99 -1.31 -8.18
N HIS A 185 -3.65 -0.36 -8.83
CA HIS A 185 -3.47 -0.10 -10.25
C HIS A 185 -2.36 0.94 -10.52
N ARG A 186 -1.76 1.50 -9.45
CA ARG A 186 -0.72 2.53 -9.48
C ARG A 186 0.46 2.08 -8.62
N LEU A 187 1.41 1.43 -9.27
CA LEU A 187 2.61 0.92 -8.60
C LEU A 187 3.42 2.05 -7.95
N ASP A 188 3.47 3.23 -8.58
CA ASP A 188 4.17 4.41 -8.10
C ASP A 188 3.74 4.85 -6.68
N GLU A 189 2.48 4.60 -6.31
CA GLU A 189 1.97 4.95 -4.97
C GLU A 189 2.47 4.03 -3.86
N VAL A 190 2.73 2.76 -4.17
CA VAL A 190 3.08 1.72 -3.17
C VAL A 190 4.50 1.22 -3.28
N ALA A 191 5.24 1.64 -4.30
CA ALA A 191 6.58 1.14 -4.62
C ALA A 191 7.58 1.29 -3.47
N ALA A 192 7.50 2.37 -2.69
CA ALA A 192 8.37 2.59 -1.54
C ALA A 192 8.07 1.69 -0.34
N LEU A 193 6.91 1.02 -0.31
CA LEU A 193 6.47 0.17 0.79
C LEU A 193 6.70 -1.31 0.54
N VAL A 194 6.94 -1.69 -0.72
CA VAL A 194 6.94 -3.09 -1.14
C VAL A 194 8.35 -3.56 -1.51
N ASN A 195 8.63 -4.82 -1.23
CA ASN A 195 9.85 -5.49 -1.62
C ASN A 195 9.64 -6.59 -2.67
N ARG A 196 8.39 -6.71 -3.17
CA ARG A 196 8.04 -7.66 -4.22
C ARG A 196 6.85 -7.14 -5.02
N VAL A 197 6.94 -7.26 -6.33
CA VAL A 197 5.87 -6.89 -7.26
C VAL A 197 5.38 -8.15 -7.97
N ILE A 198 4.07 -8.36 -7.94
CA ILE A 198 3.41 -9.44 -8.64
C ILE A 198 2.40 -8.82 -9.59
N GLU A 199 2.58 -9.08 -10.87
CA GLU A 199 1.63 -8.64 -11.90
C GLU A 199 0.71 -9.78 -12.29
N LEU A 200 -0.59 -9.49 -12.20
CA LEU A 200 -1.65 -10.35 -12.70
C LEU A 200 -2.13 -9.80 -14.04
N ASP A 201 -2.18 -10.67 -15.04
CA ASP A 201 -2.87 -10.39 -16.30
C ASP A 201 -3.71 -11.61 -16.70
N GLN A 202 -4.96 -11.37 -17.09
CA GLN A 202 -5.93 -12.40 -17.49
C GLN A 202 -6.01 -13.60 -16.53
N GLY A 203 -5.85 -13.32 -15.23
CA GLY A 203 -5.94 -14.33 -14.18
C GLY A 203 -4.68 -15.19 -14.00
N GLN A 204 -3.57 -14.84 -14.61
CA GLN A 204 -2.27 -15.50 -14.47
C GLN A 204 -1.24 -14.53 -13.87
N VAL A 205 -0.25 -15.08 -13.17
CA VAL A 205 0.92 -14.31 -12.74
C VAL A 205 1.87 -14.20 -13.94
N VAL A 206 2.04 -12.99 -14.45
CA VAL A 206 2.94 -12.72 -15.59
C VAL A 206 4.28 -12.14 -15.17
N LEU A 207 4.35 -11.55 -13.98
CA LEU A 207 5.57 -11.05 -13.35
C LEU A 207 5.53 -11.38 -11.86
N ASP A 208 6.65 -11.85 -11.34
CA ASP A 208 6.91 -12.04 -9.92
C ASP A 208 8.36 -11.66 -9.66
N ASP A 209 8.59 -10.41 -9.28
CA ASP A 209 9.93 -9.85 -9.14
C ASP A 209 10.13 -9.27 -7.73
N ARG A 210 11.34 -9.45 -7.22
CA ARG A 210 11.76 -8.86 -5.95
C ARG A 210 12.38 -7.50 -6.23
N VAL A 211 11.76 -6.48 -5.68
CA VAL A 211 12.36 -5.15 -5.62
C VAL A 211 13.43 -5.23 -4.52
N ALA A 212 14.67 -4.91 -4.85
CA ALA A 212 15.73 -4.87 -3.83
C ALA A 212 15.31 -3.95 -2.67
N ASP A 213 15.47 -4.43 -1.44
CA ASP A 213 15.13 -3.71 -0.20
C ASP A 213 15.96 -2.41 0.02
N LEU A 214 16.57 -1.89 -1.04
CA LEU A 214 17.54 -0.80 -1.02
C LEU A 214 16.92 0.61 -1.00
N VAL A 215 15.61 0.75 -0.90
CA VAL A 215 15.03 2.05 -0.60
C VAL A 215 14.86 2.15 0.91
N ASP A 216 15.96 2.51 1.60
CA ASP A 216 15.85 2.97 2.98
C ASP A 216 14.86 4.15 2.99
N LEU A 217 13.71 3.97 3.66
CA LEU A 217 12.67 4.99 3.79
C LEU A 217 13.20 6.26 4.49
N ARG A 218 14.35 6.16 5.15
CA ARG A 218 15.08 7.27 5.78
C ARG A 218 16.16 7.85 4.87
N SER A 219 16.51 7.17 3.76
CA SER A 219 17.54 7.67 2.85
C SER A 219 17.09 8.95 2.17
N ARG A 220 18.00 9.89 2.07
CA ARG A 220 17.88 11.09 1.25
C ARG A 220 18.89 11.00 0.13
N LEU A 221 18.46 11.39 -1.04
CA LEU A 221 19.29 11.39 -2.24
C LEU A 221 19.51 12.84 -2.66
N SER A 222 20.74 13.28 -2.71
CA SER A 222 21.10 14.51 -3.44
C SER A 222 21.00 14.21 -4.92
N CYS A 223 20.25 15.04 -5.64
CA CYS A 223 20.07 14.91 -7.07
C CYS A 223 20.52 16.18 -7.79
N ARG A 224 21.37 16.02 -8.80
CA ARG A 224 21.80 17.09 -9.71
C ARG A 224 21.32 16.80 -11.11
N LEU A 225 20.66 17.77 -11.70
CA LEU A 225 20.10 17.67 -13.05
C LEU A 225 20.76 18.71 -13.96
N ALA A 226 21.07 18.35 -15.19
CA ALA A 226 21.49 19.31 -16.21
C ALA A 226 20.54 19.23 -17.42
N LEU A 227 20.24 20.40 -18.00
CA LEU A 227 19.34 20.56 -19.12
C LEU A 227 20.13 21.00 -20.36
N GLY A 228 19.79 20.44 -21.50
CA GLY A 228 20.31 20.87 -22.81
C GLY A 228 19.71 22.20 -23.29
N ARG A 229 18.48 22.50 -22.88
CA ARG A 229 17.76 23.74 -23.17
C ARG A 229 16.88 24.15 -22.02
N LEU A 230 16.57 25.44 -21.94
CA LEU A 230 15.63 25.97 -20.95
C LEU A 230 14.20 25.55 -21.27
N ASP A 231 13.42 25.27 -20.22
CA ASP A 231 12.00 24.94 -20.33
C ASP A 231 11.27 25.40 -19.07
N ASP A 232 10.32 26.32 -19.23
CA ASP A 232 9.58 26.92 -18.11
C ASP A 232 8.63 25.92 -17.42
N ALA A 233 8.14 24.91 -18.15
CA ALA A 233 7.28 23.88 -17.57
C ALA A 233 8.10 22.95 -16.68
N PHE A 234 9.30 22.58 -17.11
CA PHE A 234 10.24 21.84 -16.29
C PHE A 234 10.64 22.64 -15.04
N ALA A 235 11.00 23.92 -15.21
CA ALA A 235 11.41 24.77 -14.09
C ALA A 235 10.33 24.86 -12.99
N ARG A 236 9.07 25.02 -13.37
CA ARG A 236 7.95 25.01 -12.42
C ARG A 236 7.76 23.65 -11.75
N ALA A 237 7.77 22.58 -12.53
CA ALA A 237 7.58 21.23 -12.02
C ALA A 237 8.70 20.81 -11.05
N ILE A 238 9.96 21.19 -11.32
CA ILE A 238 11.09 20.82 -10.47
C ILE A 238 11.18 21.70 -9.21
N ALA A 239 10.72 22.94 -9.29
CA ALA A 239 10.64 23.84 -8.13
C ALA A 239 9.64 23.35 -7.07
N GLU A 240 8.54 22.70 -7.48
CA GLU A 240 7.59 22.05 -6.57
C GLU A 240 8.24 20.91 -5.74
N TRP A 241 9.35 20.39 -6.20
CA TRP A 241 10.15 19.37 -5.50
C TRP A 241 11.25 19.98 -4.62
N GLY A 242 11.29 21.30 -4.47
CA GLY A 242 12.28 21.99 -3.64
C GLY A 242 13.67 22.12 -4.28
N PHE A 243 13.78 21.86 -5.58
CA PHE A 243 15.06 22.04 -6.28
C PHE A 243 15.38 23.51 -6.53
N THR A 244 16.64 23.85 -6.38
CA THR A 244 17.18 25.18 -6.66
C THR A 244 17.92 25.20 -7.98
N GLY A 245 17.58 26.16 -8.83
CA GLY A 245 18.22 26.35 -10.13
C GLY A 245 19.52 27.14 -10.02
N SER A 246 20.51 26.77 -10.79
CA SER A 246 21.77 27.48 -10.99
C SER A 246 22.14 27.52 -12.47
N ASN A 247 23.15 28.30 -12.85
CA ASN A 247 23.61 28.40 -14.22
C ASN A 247 22.48 28.79 -15.19
N GLU A 248 21.83 29.93 -14.89
CA GLU A 248 20.72 30.47 -15.70
C GLU A 248 19.56 29.49 -15.93
N GLY A 249 19.30 28.58 -14.98
CA GLY A 249 18.22 27.59 -15.06
C GLY A 249 18.56 26.31 -15.83
N ARG A 250 19.81 26.09 -16.20
CA ARG A 250 20.26 24.86 -16.87
C ARG A 250 20.73 23.77 -15.92
N SER A 251 20.99 24.10 -14.66
CA SER A 251 21.41 23.15 -13.65
C SER A 251 20.50 23.26 -12.44
N TRP A 252 20.08 22.12 -11.88
CA TRP A 252 19.19 22.05 -10.75
C TRP A 252 19.73 21.08 -9.71
N VAL A 253 19.66 21.48 -8.45
CA VAL A 253 20.12 20.67 -7.32
C VAL A 253 19.03 20.63 -6.26
N GLY A 254 18.75 19.48 -5.74
CA GLY A 254 17.76 19.26 -4.69
C GLY A 254 17.91 17.91 -4.03
N GLU A 255 17.12 17.69 -3.01
CA GLU A 255 17.08 16.42 -2.28
C GLU A 255 15.75 15.72 -2.56
N VAL A 256 15.82 14.42 -2.73
CA VAL A 256 14.65 13.55 -2.91
C VAL A 256 14.64 12.53 -1.78
N ALA A 257 13.55 12.47 -1.04
CA ALA A 257 13.37 11.43 -0.03
C ALA A 257 13.26 10.06 -0.70
N GLY A 258 13.82 9.02 -0.06
CA GLY A 258 13.80 7.64 -0.57
C GLY A 258 12.42 7.19 -1.06
N PRO A 259 11.32 7.41 -0.29
CA PRO A 259 9.96 7.06 -0.70
C PRO A 259 9.47 7.75 -1.97
N ASP A 260 9.96 8.96 -2.25
CA ASP A 260 9.55 9.74 -3.41
C ASP A 260 10.39 9.48 -4.68
N ARG A 261 11.42 8.65 -4.59
CA ARG A 261 12.38 8.38 -5.66
C ARG A 261 11.71 7.97 -6.97
N LEU A 262 10.78 7.01 -6.92
CA LEU A 262 10.09 6.52 -8.12
C LEU A 262 9.14 7.56 -8.70
N ARG A 263 8.45 8.30 -7.86
CA ARG A 263 7.59 9.41 -8.27
C ARG A 263 8.40 10.51 -8.95
N PHE A 264 9.58 10.79 -8.42
CA PHE A 264 10.52 11.76 -9.00
C PHE A 264 11.09 11.26 -10.34
N LEU A 265 11.46 9.98 -10.45
CA LEU A 265 11.87 9.37 -11.73
C LEU A 265 10.75 9.43 -12.77
N GLY A 266 9.50 9.24 -12.35
CA GLY A 266 8.31 9.42 -13.20
C GLY A 266 8.16 10.87 -13.71
N LEU A 267 8.49 11.86 -12.89
CA LEU A 267 8.58 13.25 -13.33
C LEU A 267 9.68 13.43 -14.38
N LEU A 268 10.89 12.97 -14.07
CA LEU A 268 12.05 13.12 -14.98
C LEU A 268 11.80 12.44 -16.33
N SER A 269 11.12 11.30 -16.36
CA SER A 269 10.81 10.58 -17.60
C SER A 269 9.98 11.41 -18.59
N ARG A 270 9.10 12.30 -18.10
CA ARG A 270 8.29 13.20 -18.94
C ARG A 270 9.15 14.26 -19.63
N TYR A 271 10.29 14.57 -19.06
CA TYR A 271 11.22 15.58 -19.56
C TYR A 271 12.55 14.98 -20.05
N ALA A 272 12.59 13.66 -20.29
CA ALA A 272 13.82 12.95 -20.66
C ALA A 272 14.55 13.57 -21.86
N ALA A 273 13.81 14.11 -22.85
CA ALA A 273 14.40 14.79 -24.01
C ALA A 273 15.09 16.13 -23.69
N LEU A 274 14.88 16.71 -22.52
CA LEU A 274 15.51 17.95 -22.06
C LEU A 274 16.75 17.68 -21.22
N LEU A 275 16.81 16.52 -20.55
CA LEU A 275 17.85 16.16 -19.61
C LEU A 275 19.13 15.73 -20.35
N THR A 276 20.25 16.33 -20.00
CA THR A 276 21.58 15.94 -20.50
C THR A 276 22.35 15.12 -19.48
N SER A 277 22.10 15.31 -18.19
CA SER A 277 22.62 14.44 -17.15
C SER A 277 21.71 14.43 -15.94
N VAL A 278 21.71 13.29 -15.25
CA VAL A 278 21.06 13.08 -13.94
C VAL A 278 22.09 12.39 -13.06
N HIS A 279 22.45 13.01 -11.96
CA HIS A 279 23.41 12.48 -11.01
C HIS A 279 22.75 12.33 -9.64
N TRP A 280 22.89 11.15 -9.05
CA TRP A 280 22.34 10.79 -7.76
C TRP A 280 23.48 10.47 -6.80
N GLU A 281 23.38 10.95 -5.59
CA GLU A 281 24.33 10.70 -4.53
C GLU A 281 23.56 10.44 -3.23
N GLU A 282 23.83 9.35 -2.56
CA GLU A 282 23.19 9.03 -1.29
C GLU A 282 23.77 9.90 -0.18
N ILE A 283 22.92 10.56 0.58
CA ILE A 283 23.36 11.40 1.70
C ILE A 283 23.45 10.48 2.92
N GLU A 284 24.69 10.07 3.28
CA GLU A 284 24.94 9.38 4.54
C GLU A 284 24.72 10.36 5.71
N GLU A 285 23.71 10.13 6.55
CA GLU A 285 23.64 10.77 7.86
C GLU A 285 24.83 10.30 8.71
N LYS A 286 25.86 11.13 8.86
CA LYS A 286 26.92 10.90 9.86
C LYS A 286 26.26 10.90 11.24
N MET A 287 26.08 9.73 11.81
CA MET A 287 25.79 9.60 13.25
C MET A 287 26.92 10.27 14.02
N HIS A 288 26.66 11.44 14.58
CA HIS A 288 27.49 11.98 15.64
C HIS A 288 27.31 11.10 16.88
N VAL A 289 28.16 10.09 17.00
CA VAL A 289 28.39 9.43 18.28
C VAL A 289 29.03 10.49 19.18
N VAL A 290 28.24 11.12 20.03
CA VAL A 290 28.77 11.90 21.15
C VAL A 290 29.35 10.87 22.13
N ALA A 291 30.67 10.69 22.06
CA ALA A 291 31.38 9.99 23.08
C ALA A 291 31.35 10.88 24.34
N THR A 292 30.52 10.52 25.30
CA THR A 292 30.62 11.04 26.66
C THR A 292 31.86 10.39 27.30
N ALA A 293 32.83 11.25 27.58
CA ALA A 293 33.97 10.96 28.46
C ALA A 293 33.52 10.96 29.92
#